data_b09ea81e4201b603db55d43be18664e3
#
_entry.id   b09ea81e4201b603db55d43be18664e3
#
_cell.length_a   1.000
_cell.length_b   1.000
_cell.length_c   1.000
_cell.angle_alpha   90.00
_cell.angle_beta   90.00
_cell.angle_gamma   90.00
#
_symmetry.space_group_name_H-M   'P 1'
#
loop_
_entity.id
_entity.type
_entity.pdbx_description
1 polymer ?
#
loop_
_entity_poly.entity_id
_entity_poly.type
_entity_poly.pdbx_seq_one_letter_code
_entity_poly.pdbx_strand_id
1 'polypeptide(L)'
;ATEHIEIQAPEIQRLAYEISNHQKQGNDAYIMASMICNFVYQYIDNKNFKSGFNSALQTARTRSGDCTEHSYLATAMCRVLGIPARPIYGLVYAPLLGEPNQYAMIGHQWIEIYLDSQWYPLDPSLTTVTPGHIQVGINYGNEKDVLHIGENLDILKNITILDVNTYE
;
A
#
# COMPACT_ATOMS: atom_id res chain seq x y z
N ALA A 1 8.89 9.79 -9.60
CA ALA A 1 9.29 10.08 -8.21
C ALA A 1 8.44 11.18 -7.65
N THR A 2 8.12 11.12 -6.39
CA THR A 2 7.45 12.16 -5.62
C THR A 2 8.19 12.32 -4.29
N GLU A 3 7.78 13.25 -3.45
CA GLU A 3 8.46 13.59 -2.21
C GLU A 3 8.63 12.39 -1.27
N HIS A 4 7.59 11.54 -1.12
CA HIS A 4 7.63 10.36 -0.28
C HIS A 4 7.90 9.05 -1.03
N ILE A 5 8.08 9.09 -2.39
CA ILE A 5 8.29 7.89 -3.22
C ILE A 5 9.52 8.11 -4.09
N GLU A 6 10.71 7.91 -3.48
CA GLU A 6 12.02 8.27 -4.03
C GLU A 6 12.61 7.13 -4.88
N ILE A 7 12.16 6.97 -6.12
CA ILE A 7 12.62 5.91 -7.03
C ILE A 7 14.10 6.03 -7.46
N GLN A 8 14.72 7.19 -7.24
CA GLN A 8 16.14 7.42 -7.55
C GLN A 8 17.08 7.02 -6.41
N ALA A 9 16.53 6.68 -5.23
CA ALA A 9 17.33 6.30 -4.07
C ALA A 9 18.03 4.95 -4.30
N PRO A 10 19.37 4.87 -4.15
CA PRO A 10 20.13 3.63 -4.41
C PRO A 10 19.66 2.44 -3.58
N GLU A 11 19.24 2.65 -2.33
CA GLU A 11 18.69 1.59 -1.46
C GLU A 11 17.42 0.97 -2.05
N ILE A 12 16.50 1.81 -2.55
CA ILE A 12 15.24 1.33 -3.14
C ILE A 12 15.50 0.58 -4.44
N GLN A 13 16.42 1.11 -5.27
CA GLN A 13 16.82 0.44 -6.51
C GLN A 13 17.47 -0.92 -6.21
N ARG A 14 18.36 -0.99 -5.22
CA ARG A 14 18.97 -2.26 -4.79
C ARG A 14 17.92 -3.27 -4.37
N LEU A 15 16.97 -2.89 -3.51
CA LEU A 15 15.90 -3.79 -3.05
C LEU A 15 15.03 -4.27 -4.20
N ALA A 16 14.64 -3.37 -5.13
CA ALA A 16 13.82 -3.72 -6.27
C ALA A 16 14.53 -4.71 -7.21
N TYR A 17 15.80 -4.46 -7.55
CA TYR A 17 16.60 -5.35 -8.41
C TYR A 17 16.93 -6.68 -7.73
N GLU A 18 17.12 -6.71 -6.42
CA GLU A 18 17.31 -7.95 -5.67
C GLU A 18 16.10 -8.88 -5.85
N ILE A 19 14.88 -8.36 -5.69
CA ILE A 19 13.65 -9.14 -5.90
C ILE A 19 13.52 -9.58 -7.36
N SER A 20 13.80 -8.71 -8.32
CA SER A 20 13.69 -9.05 -9.75
C SER A 20 14.63 -10.18 -10.16
N ASN A 21 15.83 -10.26 -9.58
CA ASN A 21 16.81 -11.31 -9.85
C ASN A 21 16.37 -12.70 -9.32
N HIS A 22 15.44 -12.76 -8.37
CA HIS A 22 14.88 -14.01 -7.86
C HIS A 22 13.74 -14.56 -8.72
N GLN A 23 13.22 -13.78 -9.66
CA GLN A 23 12.18 -14.25 -10.58
C GLN A 23 12.80 -15.10 -11.70
N LYS A 24 12.58 -16.40 -11.63
CA LYS A 24 13.17 -17.38 -12.57
C LYS A 24 12.40 -17.54 -13.89
N GLN A 25 11.16 -17.03 -14.02
CA GLN A 25 10.30 -17.23 -15.19
C GLN A 25 9.41 -16.01 -15.48
N GLY A 26 9.58 -15.44 -16.68
CA GLY A 26 8.66 -14.50 -17.31
C GLY A 26 8.66 -13.08 -16.72
N ASN A 27 8.38 -12.09 -17.58
CA ASN A 27 8.23 -10.68 -17.20
C ASN A 27 6.77 -10.34 -16.80
N ASP A 28 6.10 -11.21 -16.04
CA ASP A 28 4.76 -10.93 -15.59
C ASP A 28 4.79 -9.85 -14.49
N ALA A 29 4.31 -8.68 -14.85
CA ALA A 29 4.34 -7.51 -13.97
C ALA A 29 3.43 -7.67 -12.75
N TYR A 30 2.32 -8.42 -12.84
CA TYR A 30 1.46 -8.72 -11.69
C TYR A 30 2.16 -9.63 -10.68
N ILE A 31 2.81 -10.68 -11.18
CA ILE A 31 3.61 -11.59 -10.33
C ILE A 31 4.74 -10.82 -9.66
N MET A 32 5.47 -9.98 -10.41
CA MET A 32 6.54 -9.16 -9.86
C MET A 32 6.04 -8.21 -8.77
N ALA A 33 4.94 -7.49 -9.01
CA ALA A 33 4.37 -6.60 -8.02
C ALA A 33 3.87 -7.35 -6.78
N SER A 34 3.30 -8.54 -6.95
CA SER A 34 2.89 -9.42 -5.83
C SER A 34 4.09 -9.88 -5.01
N MET A 35 5.20 -10.22 -5.65
CA MET A 35 6.47 -10.57 -4.97
C MET A 35 7.01 -9.36 -4.19
N ILE A 36 6.94 -8.16 -4.76
CA ILE A 36 7.33 -6.91 -4.07
C ILE A 36 6.45 -6.70 -2.83
N CYS A 37 5.13 -6.84 -2.93
CA CYS A 37 4.23 -6.69 -1.79
C CYS A 37 4.55 -7.69 -0.67
N ASN A 38 4.75 -8.96 -1.01
CA ASN A 38 5.15 -9.98 -0.04
C ASN A 38 6.52 -9.69 0.60
N PHE A 39 7.47 -9.23 -0.21
CA PHE A 39 8.78 -8.82 0.31
C PHE A 39 8.65 -7.65 1.29
N VAL A 40 7.93 -6.59 0.94
CA VAL A 40 7.73 -5.40 1.78
C VAL A 40 7.04 -5.78 3.08
N TYR A 41 6.03 -6.66 3.04
CA TYR A 41 5.36 -7.18 4.23
C TYR A 41 6.33 -7.84 5.22
N GLN A 42 7.30 -8.62 4.71
CA GLN A 42 8.32 -9.30 5.53
C GLN A 42 9.48 -8.38 5.90
N TYR A 43 9.82 -7.43 5.04
CA TYR A 43 10.95 -6.51 5.22
C TYR A 43 10.70 -5.51 6.35
N ILE A 44 9.48 -5.00 6.46
CA ILE A 44 9.08 -4.10 7.54
C ILE A 44 8.73 -4.95 8.77
N ASP A 45 9.70 -5.11 9.67
CA ASP A 45 9.57 -5.94 10.87
C ASP A 45 8.99 -5.18 12.08
N ASN A 46 9.15 -3.85 12.13
CA ASN A 46 8.59 -3.01 13.17
C ASN A 46 7.31 -2.32 12.66
N LYS A 47 6.18 -3.05 12.76
CA LYS A 47 4.85 -2.57 12.34
C LYS A 47 4.23 -1.71 13.44
N ASN A 48 4.64 -0.46 13.54
CA ASN A 48 4.14 0.47 14.56
C ASN A 48 3.39 1.64 13.93
N PHE A 49 2.30 2.05 14.57
CA PHE A 49 1.48 3.21 14.19
C PHE A 49 1.96 4.54 14.81
N LYS A 50 3.21 4.59 15.30
CA LYS A 50 3.74 5.73 16.07
C LYS A 50 4.68 6.62 15.28
N SER A 51 5.22 6.15 14.17
CA SER A 51 6.07 6.96 13.31
C SER A 51 5.16 7.84 12.45
N GLY A 52 5.44 9.14 12.42
CA GLY A 52 4.86 10.01 11.39
C GLY A 52 5.18 9.45 9.99
N PHE A 53 4.58 10.02 8.96
CA PHE A 53 4.69 9.54 7.58
C PHE A 53 6.15 9.48 7.09
N ASN A 54 6.78 8.30 7.21
CA ASN A 54 8.10 8.05 6.64
C ASN A 54 8.01 7.92 5.12
N SER A 55 8.99 8.46 4.42
CA SER A 55 9.13 8.22 2.98
C SER A 55 9.55 6.77 2.69
N ALA A 56 9.45 6.36 1.42
CA ALA A 56 9.92 5.04 0.98
C ALA A 56 11.39 4.79 1.34
N LEU A 57 12.25 5.81 1.20
CA LEU A 57 13.66 5.70 1.57
C LEU A 57 13.87 5.58 3.09
N GLN A 58 13.15 6.37 3.88
CA GLN A 58 13.20 6.26 5.33
C GLN A 58 12.73 4.89 5.79
N THR A 59 11.63 4.39 5.22
CA THR A 59 11.10 3.05 5.49
C THR A 59 12.11 1.95 5.12
N ALA A 60 12.75 2.06 3.96
CA ALA A 60 13.80 1.11 3.56
C ALA A 60 14.97 1.07 4.55
N ARG A 61 15.31 2.19 5.19
CA ARG A 61 16.41 2.28 6.17
C ARG A 61 16.02 1.82 7.57
N THR A 62 14.82 2.19 8.00
CA THR A 62 14.37 1.93 9.38
C THR A 62 13.65 0.60 9.54
N ARG A 63 13.14 0.03 8.45
CA ARG A 63 12.30 -1.18 8.43
C ARG A 63 11.10 -1.07 9.38
N SER A 64 10.56 0.13 9.48
CA SER A 64 9.49 0.48 10.42
C SER A 64 8.42 1.29 9.72
N GLY A 65 7.17 1.01 10.05
CA GLY A 65 6.02 1.74 9.51
C GLY A 65 4.72 0.94 9.55
N ASP A 66 3.64 1.62 9.18
CA ASP A 66 2.31 1.05 9.05
C ASP A 66 1.91 0.84 7.57
N CYS A 67 0.62 0.82 7.26
CA CYS A 67 0.15 0.62 5.89
C CYS A 67 0.62 1.70 4.91
N THR A 68 0.87 2.92 5.38
CA THR A 68 1.36 4.03 4.55
C THR A 68 2.79 3.76 4.07
N GLU A 69 3.68 3.43 4.99
CA GLU A 69 5.07 3.12 4.68
C GLU A 69 5.21 1.86 3.81
N HIS A 70 4.40 0.83 4.09
CA HIS A 70 4.36 -0.35 3.23
C HIS A 70 3.97 0.03 1.78
N SER A 71 2.94 0.85 1.63
CA SER A 71 2.45 1.29 0.32
C SER A 71 3.47 2.16 -0.43
N TYR A 72 4.14 3.07 0.27
CA TYR A 72 5.17 3.92 -0.34
C TYR A 72 6.37 3.11 -0.82
N LEU A 73 6.88 2.21 0.02
CA LEU A 73 8.01 1.37 -0.35
C LEU A 73 7.66 0.42 -1.51
N ALA A 74 6.52 -0.26 -1.46
CA ALA A 74 6.07 -1.14 -2.54
C ALA A 74 5.87 -0.36 -3.86
N THR A 75 5.23 0.82 -3.81
CA THR A 75 5.06 1.68 -4.99
C THR A 75 6.40 2.10 -5.58
N ALA A 76 7.35 2.50 -4.73
CA ALA A 76 8.68 2.91 -5.19
C ALA A 76 9.40 1.77 -5.90
N MET A 77 9.40 0.57 -5.32
CA MET A 77 10.03 -0.62 -5.90
C MET A 77 9.37 -1.04 -7.23
N CYS A 78 8.03 -1.03 -7.31
CA CYS A 78 7.31 -1.28 -8.57
C CYS A 78 7.73 -0.30 -9.65
N ARG A 79 7.75 1.00 -9.34
CA ARG A 79 8.13 2.05 -10.30
C ARG A 79 9.60 1.95 -10.74
N VAL A 80 10.52 1.52 -9.87
CA VAL A 80 11.91 1.26 -10.23
C VAL A 80 12.01 0.19 -11.33
N LEU A 81 11.17 -0.84 -11.26
CA LEU A 81 11.12 -1.93 -12.24
C LEU A 81 10.23 -1.61 -13.45
N GLY A 82 9.76 -0.36 -13.60
CA GLY A 82 8.95 0.08 -14.74
C GLY A 82 7.47 -0.33 -14.63
N ILE A 83 7.02 -0.84 -13.50
CA ILE A 83 5.62 -1.17 -13.25
C ILE A 83 4.90 0.10 -12.77
N PRO A 84 3.93 0.65 -13.54
CA PRO A 84 3.16 1.79 -13.08
C PRO A 84 2.36 1.41 -11.83
N ALA A 85 2.57 2.14 -10.75
CA ALA A 85 1.94 1.87 -9.46
C ALA A 85 1.58 3.18 -8.75
N ARG A 86 0.54 3.14 -7.91
CA ARG A 86 0.11 4.28 -7.11
C ARG A 86 -0.43 3.82 -5.75
N PRO A 87 -0.18 4.56 -4.67
CA PRO A 87 -0.85 4.32 -3.40
C PRO A 87 -2.32 4.75 -3.45
N ILE A 88 -3.16 3.97 -2.81
CA ILE A 88 -4.60 4.19 -2.65
C ILE A 88 -4.90 4.27 -1.16
N TYR A 89 -5.72 5.22 -0.77
CA TYR A 89 -6.25 5.26 0.58
C TYR A 89 -7.77 5.05 0.60
N GLY A 90 -8.25 4.51 1.71
CA GLY A 90 -9.66 4.22 1.89
C GLY A 90 -9.94 3.53 3.22
N LEU A 91 -10.91 2.66 3.20
CA LEU A 91 -11.29 1.84 4.35
C LEU A 91 -11.05 0.37 4.05
N VAL A 92 -10.72 -0.39 5.08
CA VAL A 92 -10.72 -1.85 5.05
C VAL A 92 -11.58 -2.41 6.17
N TYR A 93 -12.39 -3.42 5.88
CA TYR A 93 -13.10 -4.19 6.90
C TYR A 93 -12.14 -5.22 7.51
N ALA A 94 -11.70 -4.94 8.72
CA ALA A 94 -10.68 -5.74 9.39
C ALA A 94 -10.95 -5.86 10.89
N PRO A 95 -10.35 -6.86 11.57
CA PRO A 95 -10.44 -6.95 13.02
C PRO A 95 -9.77 -5.75 13.68
N LEU A 96 -10.38 -5.26 14.75
CA LEU A 96 -9.80 -4.20 15.57
C LEU A 96 -8.54 -4.69 16.28
N LEU A 97 -7.56 -3.80 16.39
CA LEU A 97 -6.30 -4.09 17.05
C LEU A 97 -6.54 -4.44 18.54
N GLY A 98 -6.13 -5.64 18.93
CA GLY A 98 -6.36 -6.15 20.29
C GLY A 98 -7.74 -6.80 20.52
N GLU A 99 -8.65 -6.74 19.56
CA GLU A 99 -10.01 -7.28 19.65
C GLU A 99 -10.30 -8.19 18.42
N PRO A 100 -9.72 -9.39 18.34
CA PRO A 100 -9.74 -10.20 17.12
C PRO A 100 -11.14 -10.68 16.69
N ASN A 101 -12.13 -10.57 17.57
CA ASN A 101 -13.53 -10.94 17.29
C ASN A 101 -14.42 -9.73 16.97
N GLN A 102 -13.87 -8.51 17.01
CA GLN A 102 -14.57 -7.29 16.64
C GLN A 102 -14.02 -6.75 15.34
N TYR A 103 -14.88 -6.51 14.36
CA TYR A 103 -14.54 -5.99 13.04
C TYR A 103 -15.10 -4.59 12.87
N ALA A 104 -14.35 -3.76 12.17
CA ALA A 104 -14.78 -2.41 11.82
C ALA A 104 -14.20 -2.00 10.47
N MET A 105 -14.78 -0.98 9.88
CA MET A 105 -14.16 -0.25 8.76
C MET A 105 -13.08 0.68 9.34
N ILE A 106 -11.84 0.41 9.05
CA ILE A 106 -10.69 1.19 9.54
C ILE A 106 -9.97 1.86 8.37
N GLY A 107 -9.42 3.06 8.62
CA GLY A 107 -8.60 3.76 7.63
C GLY A 107 -7.40 2.91 7.22
N HIS A 108 -7.16 2.81 5.93
CA HIS A 108 -6.13 1.93 5.37
C HIS A 108 -5.53 2.49 4.09
N GLN A 109 -4.29 2.07 3.80
CA GLN A 109 -3.60 2.40 2.56
C GLN A 109 -3.01 1.13 1.94
N TRP A 110 -3.19 1.00 0.62
CA TRP A 110 -2.65 -0.10 -0.21
C TRP A 110 -2.12 0.47 -1.53
N ILE A 111 -1.83 -0.37 -2.51
CA ILE A 111 -1.39 0.07 -3.83
C ILE A 111 -2.29 -0.46 -4.94
N GLU A 112 -2.23 0.21 -6.07
CA GLU A 112 -2.69 -0.31 -7.35
C GLU A 112 -1.57 -0.28 -8.36
N ILE A 113 -1.53 -1.29 -9.24
CA ILE A 113 -0.65 -1.34 -10.40
C ILE A 113 -1.48 -1.27 -11.69
N TYR A 114 -0.92 -0.64 -12.73
CA TYR A 114 -1.61 -0.50 -14.01
C TYR A 114 -1.08 -1.49 -15.03
N LEU A 115 -1.95 -2.42 -15.46
CA LEU A 115 -1.66 -3.46 -16.44
C LEU A 115 -2.87 -3.59 -17.39
N ASP A 116 -2.62 -3.84 -18.66
CA ASP A 116 -3.66 -4.11 -19.68
C ASP A 116 -4.84 -3.13 -19.64
N SER A 117 -4.52 -1.84 -19.49
CA SER A 117 -5.49 -0.74 -19.41
C SER A 117 -6.40 -0.75 -18.18
N GLN A 118 -6.02 -1.48 -17.11
CA GLN A 118 -6.77 -1.55 -15.86
C GLN A 118 -5.86 -1.38 -14.64
N TRP A 119 -6.45 -0.95 -13.52
CA TRP A 119 -5.80 -0.89 -12.23
C TRP A 119 -6.13 -2.14 -11.42
N TYR A 120 -5.09 -2.80 -10.90
CA TYR A 120 -5.20 -4.00 -10.07
C TYR A 120 -4.72 -3.70 -8.66
N PRO A 121 -5.57 -3.90 -7.63
CA PRO A 121 -5.17 -3.64 -6.26
C PRO A 121 -4.26 -4.75 -5.71
N LEU A 122 -3.27 -4.34 -4.91
CA LEU A 122 -2.39 -5.21 -4.13
C LEU A 122 -2.16 -4.58 -2.75
N ASP A 123 -2.10 -5.38 -1.71
CA ASP A 123 -1.89 -4.88 -0.35
C ASP A 123 -0.55 -5.38 0.22
N PRO A 124 0.45 -4.49 0.38
CA PRO A 124 1.75 -4.85 0.93
C PRO A 124 1.77 -4.96 2.46
N SER A 125 0.68 -4.65 3.16
CA SER A 125 0.60 -4.68 4.63
C SER A 125 -0.31 -5.78 5.17
N LEU A 126 -1.35 -6.18 4.42
CA LEU A 126 -2.24 -7.28 4.76
C LEU A 126 -2.02 -8.52 3.88
N THR A 127 -1.22 -8.40 2.84
CA THR A 127 -0.91 -9.44 1.83
C THR A 127 -2.09 -9.94 1.00
N THR A 128 -3.29 -9.49 1.29
CA THR A 128 -4.52 -9.92 0.61
C THR A 128 -5.46 -8.73 0.43
N VAL A 129 -5.98 -8.57 -0.78
CA VAL A 129 -7.08 -7.64 -1.04
C VAL A 129 -8.40 -8.39 -0.97
N THR A 130 -9.34 -7.85 -0.23
CA THR A 130 -10.69 -8.42 -0.04
C THR A 130 -11.76 -7.46 -0.55
N PRO A 131 -13.01 -7.90 -0.75
CA PRO A 131 -14.13 -6.99 -1.05
C PRO A 131 -14.36 -5.91 0.02
N GLY A 132 -13.76 -6.06 1.20
CA GLY A 132 -13.80 -5.05 2.28
C GLY A 132 -12.87 -3.85 2.07
N HIS A 133 -12.06 -3.82 0.99
CA HIS A 133 -11.24 -2.66 0.62
C HIS A 133 -12.10 -1.67 -0.18
N ILE A 134 -12.45 -0.55 0.44
CA ILE A 134 -13.25 0.51 -0.19
C ILE A 134 -12.34 1.70 -0.47
N GLN A 135 -12.04 1.93 -1.74
CA GLN A 135 -11.23 3.06 -2.18
C GLN A 135 -11.97 4.38 -1.96
N VAL A 136 -11.27 5.35 -1.39
CA VAL A 136 -11.75 6.74 -1.21
C VAL A 136 -10.98 7.69 -2.09
N GLY A 137 -9.67 7.48 -2.27
CA GLY A 137 -8.87 8.36 -3.10
C GLY A 137 -7.49 7.79 -3.43
N ILE A 138 -6.71 8.62 -4.12
CA ILE A 138 -5.34 8.32 -4.54
C ILE A 138 -4.38 9.18 -3.73
N ASN A 139 -3.32 8.57 -3.20
CA ASN A 139 -2.23 9.27 -2.56
C ASN A 139 -1.03 9.29 -3.51
N TYR A 140 -0.65 10.47 -4.00
CA TYR A 140 0.49 10.60 -4.91
C TYR A 140 1.85 10.66 -4.21
N GLY A 141 1.86 10.60 -2.87
CA GLY A 141 3.08 10.67 -2.07
C GLY A 141 3.66 12.07 -1.96
N ASN A 142 2.82 13.10 -1.89
CA ASN A 142 3.18 14.50 -1.61
C ASN A 142 2.59 14.92 -0.26
N GLU A 143 3.17 15.92 0.40
CA GLU A 143 2.65 16.45 1.69
C GLU A 143 1.17 16.84 1.62
N LYS A 144 0.73 17.43 0.51
CA LYS A 144 -0.67 17.84 0.32
C LYS A 144 -1.65 16.67 0.36
N ASP A 145 -1.25 15.50 -0.19
CA ASP A 145 -2.11 14.32 -0.22
C ASP A 145 -2.33 13.76 1.18
N VAL A 146 -1.31 13.84 2.03
CA VAL A 146 -1.40 13.41 3.44
C VAL A 146 -2.43 14.23 4.22
N LEU A 147 -2.46 15.55 4.00
CA LEU A 147 -3.45 16.44 4.62
C LEU A 147 -4.87 16.12 4.13
N HIS A 148 -5.06 15.87 2.84
CA HIS A 148 -6.36 15.53 2.26
C HIS A 148 -6.89 14.15 2.71
N ILE A 149 -6.03 13.20 3.05
CA ILE A 149 -6.44 11.90 3.61
C ILE A 149 -7.25 12.13 4.90
N GLY A 150 -6.77 12.98 5.82
CA GLY A 150 -7.45 13.28 7.07
C GLY A 150 -8.82 13.92 6.83
N GLU A 151 -8.90 14.93 5.95
CA GLU A 151 -10.14 15.62 5.61
C GLU A 151 -11.18 14.67 4.96
N ASN A 152 -10.75 13.81 4.03
CA ASN A 152 -11.63 12.87 3.35
C ASN A 152 -12.10 11.73 4.26
N LEU A 153 -11.28 11.28 5.22
CA LEU A 153 -11.70 10.30 6.22
C LEU A 153 -12.75 10.87 7.19
N ASP A 154 -12.76 12.17 7.44
CA ASP A 154 -13.83 12.82 8.23
C ASP A 154 -15.20 12.79 7.52
N ILE A 155 -15.22 12.84 6.19
CA ILE A 155 -16.45 12.67 5.41
C ILE A 155 -17.03 11.27 5.64
N LEU A 156 -16.20 10.25 5.83
CA LEU A 156 -16.63 8.87 6.03
C LEU A 156 -17.33 8.63 7.36
N LYS A 157 -17.13 9.48 8.38
CA LYS A 157 -17.87 9.42 9.65
C LYS A 157 -19.38 9.61 9.47
N ASN A 158 -19.81 10.16 8.35
CA ASN A 158 -21.20 10.42 8.03
C ASN A 158 -21.79 9.42 7.02
N ILE A 159 -21.05 8.37 6.65
CA ILE A 159 -21.54 7.33 5.75
C ILE A 159 -22.31 6.30 6.57
N THR A 160 -23.59 6.11 6.22
CA THR A 160 -24.42 5.02 6.74
C THR A 160 -24.53 3.94 5.66
N ILE A 161 -24.08 2.73 5.98
CA ILE A 161 -24.30 1.58 5.09
C ILE A 161 -25.75 1.13 5.30
N LEU A 162 -26.60 1.34 4.29
CA LEU A 162 -28.03 1.04 4.35
C LEU A 162 -28.33 -0.43 4.03
N ASP A 163 -27.53 -1.06 3.17
CA ASP A 163 -27.70 -2.46 2.81
C ASP A 163 -26.40 -3.06 2.27
N VAL A 164 -26.18 -4.35 2.51
CA VAL A 164 -25.08 -5.12 1.97
C VAL A 164 -25.63 -6.36 1.29
N ASN A 165 -25.68 -6.35 -0.04
CA ASN A 165 -26.05 -7.53 -0.80
C ASN A 165 -24.80 -8.37 -1.09
N THR A 166 -24.73 -9.58 -0.55
CA THR A 166 -23.74 -10.58 -0.94
C THR A 166 -24.30 -11.40 -2.11
N TYR A 167 -23.64 -11.34 -3.24
CA TYR A 167 -23.90 -12.26 -4.36
C TYR A 167 -23.04 -13.51 -4.12
N GLU A 168 -23.71 -14.67 -4.00
CA GLU A 168 -23.07 -15.98 -4.01
C GLU A 168 -22.61 -16.36 -5.43
#